data_cd23172cb8eb06bbbd5a60dfbe1ff334
#
_entry.id   cd23172cb8eb06bbbd5a60dfbe1ff334
#
_cell.length_a   1.000
_cell.length_b   1.000
_cell.length_c   1.000
_cell.angle_alpha   90.00
_cell.angle_beta   90.00
_cell.angle_gamma   90.00
#
_symmetry.space_group_name_H-M   'P 1'
#
loop_
_entity.id
_entity.type
_entity.pdbx_description
1 polymer ?
#
loop_
_entity_poly.entity_id
_entity_poly.type
_entity_poly.pdbx_seq_one_letter_code
_entity_poly.pdbx_strand_id
1 'polypeptide(L)'
;MPRLNNETDLQYKRRVIDIKSESFCGAKWYNATIWLGSGMTTSCHHPLPHKVEVADVIANPKALHNTQKKKMEREQMQKGERPAGCEYCWKIEDIGRDNISDRVYKTVIYSDEDLAHAYRTPASQDVDLQTLEIAFDRTCQFACSYCNPAFSTTWANDIKRSGPYTGLTSDGRNHFTHAHESSQLYKFGETNPYVEAFFKWWESDLHKTLQELRVTGGEPLMSAHTWQLIEWFKNNRGKSSTRLALNSNLGTDVDIDRLLSAIDGVTVDLYTSNEAIGLEAEYIRDGLVFDDWANNVERLLDSGKFRGLHSMCTINALCLSSLDSYLEMVHNWKIEYGKDAINFSLNILRFPSFQSPLVLPDEIRTQYKNKLQTWYDNNRNSEFLHEYELNQLQRLIDYLDVVKTPHAGAAEQTILQQDFKAFYTQYDQRRGKDFCNTFPTLSTWYKAL
;
A
#
# COMPACT_ATOMS: atom_id res chain seq x y z
N MET A 1 1.55 28.55 1.31
CA MET A 1 2.92 28.93 1.70
C MET A 1 3.65 27.64 2.01
N PRO A 2 4.89 27.47 1.57
CA PRO A 2 5.69 26.37 2.03
C PRO A 2 5.77 26.41 3.56
N ARG A 3 6.09 25.29 4.20
CA ARG A 3 6.40 25.28 5.64
C ARG A 3 7.37 26.39 5.96
N LEU A 4 7.16 27.05 7.10
CA LEU A 4 8.15 27.98 7.63
C LEU A 4 9.41 27.19 7.97
N ASN A 5 10.58 27.80 7.80
CA ASN A 5 11.84 27.17 8.19
C ASN A 5 11.78 26.73 9.66
N ASN A 6 12.07 25.46 9.93
CA ASN A 6 12.00 24.83 11.26
C ASN A 6 10.59 24.69 11.87
N GLU A 7 9.52 24.83 11.09
CA GLU A 7 8.15 24.61 11.57
C GLU A 7 7.91 23.13 11.86
N THR A 8 7.51 22.81 13.09
CA THR A 8 7.09 21.45 13.44
C THR A 8 5.70 21.13 12.87
N ASP A 9 5.38 19.83 12.76
CA ASP A 9 4.04 19.40 12.31
C ASP A 9 2.92 19.93 13.20
N LEU A 10 3.14 20.05 14.48
CA LEU A 10 2.19 20.62 15.43
C LEU A 10 1.98 22.12 15.19
N GLN A 11 3.05 22.86 14.94
CA GLN A 11 2.95 24.28 14.62
C GLN A 11 2.21 24.50 13.31
N TYR A 12 2.50 23.69 12.28
CA TYR A 12 1.79 23.68 11.02
C TYR A 12 0.30 23.36 11.21
N LYS A 13 -0.03 22.31 11.98
CA LYS A 13 -1.42 21.96 12.32
C LYS A 13 -2.18 23.16 12.87
N ARG A 14 -1.62 23.82 13.89
CA ARG A 14 -2.25 24.99 14.56
C ARG A 14 -2.37 26.19 13.63
N ARG A 15 -1.34 26.48 12.84
CA ARG A 15 -1.25 27.67 11.97
C ARG A 15 -2.07 27.54 10.69
N VAL A 16 -2.14 26.36 10.09
CA VAL A 16 -2.70 26.18 8.74
C VAL A 16 -4.00 25.39 8.75
N ILE A 17 -4.07 24.33 9.53
CA ILE A 17 -5.18 23.38 9.48
C ILE A 17 -6.30 23.81 10.43
N ASP A 18 -6.00 23.96 11.73
CA ASP A 18 -6.99 24.18 12.77
C ASP A 18 -7.62 25.59 12.70
N ILE A 19 -6.95 26.57 12.11
CA ILE A 19 -7.55 27.89 11.86
C ILE A 19 -8.71 27.85 10.85
N LYS A 20 -8.78 26.81 10.02
CA LYS A 20 -9.92 26.61 9.10
C LYS A 20 -11.08 25.98 9.88
N SER A 21 -10.82 24.81 10.44
CA SER A 21 -11.67 24.19 11.46
C SER A 21 -10.87 23.11 12.20
N GLU A 22 -11.26 22.76 13.43
CA GLU A 22 -10.60 21.71 14.21
C GLU A 22 -10.71 20.32 13.58
N SER A 23 -11.60 20.14 12.61
CA SER A 23 -11.78 18.87 11.88
C SER A 23 -11.33 18.91 10.42
N PHE A 24 -10.84 20.05 9.91
CA PHE A 24 -10.44 20.18 8.51
C PHE A 24 -9.30 19.20 8.14
N CYS A 25 -9.42 18.58 6.97
CA CYS A 25 -8.41 17.67 6.41
C CYS A 25 -8.34 17.84 4.88
N GLY A 26 -7.23 18.34 4.34
CA GLY A 26 -7.04 18.55 2.89
C GLY A 26 -7.25 17.31 2.04
N ALA A 27 -6.92 16.12 2.57
CA ALA A 27 -7.15 14.87 1.87
C ALA A 27 -8.63 14.59 1.55
N LYS A 28 -9.57 15.19 2.29
CA LYS A 28 -11.01 15.04 2.01
C LYS A 28 -11.41 15.70 0.69
N TRP A 29 -10.67 16.72 0.28
CA TRP A 29 -10.87 17.43 -0.98
C TRP A 29 -10.01 16.90 -2.10
N TYR A 30 -8.72 16.65 -1.86
CA TYR A 30 -7.73 16.50 -2.90
C TYR A 30 -7.14 15.10 -3.05
N ASN A 31 -7.53 14.13 -2.19
CA ASN A 31 -7.07 12.77 -2.27
C ASN A 31 -8.21 11.75 -2.42
N ALA A 32 -7.94 10.72 -3.20
CA ALA A 32 -8.81 9.55 -3.27
C ALA A 32 -8.03 8.27 -3.53
N THR A 33 -8.57 7.15 -3.03
CA THR A 33 -8.31 5.80 -3.54
C THR A 33 -9.60 5.29 -4.17
N ILE A 34 -9.52 4.80 -5.41
CA ILE A 34 -10.67 4.34 -6.19
C ILE A 34 -10.40 2.93 -6.73
N TRP A 35 -11.26 1.99 -6.35
CA TRP A 35 -11.25 0.63 -6.89
C TRP A 35 -12.27 0.53 -8.01
N LEU A 36 -11.83 0.70 -9.25
CA LEU A 36 -12.69 0.74 -10.44
C LEU A 36 -13.35 -0.62 -10.73
N GLY A 37 -12.68 -1.72 -10.38
CA GLY A 37 -13.25 -3.07 -10.50
C GLY A 37 -14.51 -3.29 -9.66
N SER A 38 -14.60 -2.65 -8.48
CA SER A 38 -15.73 -2.76 -7.56
C SER A 38 -16.61 -1.51 -7.49
N GLY A 39 -16.17 -0.39 -8.08
CA GLY A 39 -16.86 0.89 -7.95
C GLY A 39 -16.84 1.47 -6.54
N MET A 40 -15.78 1.20 -5.78
CA MET A 40 -15.60 1.70 -4.41
C MET A 40 -14.65 2.88 -4.38
N THR A 41 -14.85 3.80 -3.45
CA THR A 41 -13.97 4.97 -3.25
C THR A 41 -13.79 5.31 -1.77
N THR A 42 -12.66 5.91 -1.46
CA THR A 42 -12.41 6.56 -0.16
C THR A 42 -11.53 7.79 -0.33
N SER A 43 -11.44 8.65 0.70
CA SER A 43 -10.57 9.84 0.67
C SER A 43 -9.15 9.56 1.18
N CYS A 44 -8.97 8.52 1.97
CA CYS A 44 -7.68 8.00 2.44
C CYS A 44 -7.90 6.56 2.94
N HIS A 45 -6.85 5.91 3.48
CA HIS A 45 -6.93 4.51 3.90
C HIS A 45 -7.63 4.25 5.25
N HIS A 46 -8.05 5.29 5.97
CA HIS A 46 -8.72 5.11 7.27
C HIS A 46 -10.24 4.92 7.17
N PRO A 47 -11.00 5.77 6.44
CA PRO A 47 -12.42 5.55 6.28
C PRO A 47 -12.71 4.26 5.51
N LEU A 48 -13.75 3.55 5.90
CA LEU A 48 -14.22 2.42 5.11
C LEU A 48 -14.60 2.87 3.69
N PRO A 49 -14.15 2.15 2.65
CA PRO A 49 -14.59 2.42 1.29
C PRO A 49 -16.12 2.35 1.18
N HIS A 50 -16.67 3.18 0.30
CA HIS A 50 -18.10 3.16 0.00
C HIS A 50 -18.32 3.10 -1.50
N LYS A 51 -19.48 2.57 -1.88
CA LYS A 51 -19.85 2.39 -3.27
C LYS A 51 -20.17 3.74 -3.93
N VAL A 52 -19.78 3.83 -5.20
CA VAL A 52 -20.19 4.91 -6.09
C VAL A 52 -21.32 4.36 -6.97
N GLU A 53 -22.43 5.07 -7.08
CA GLU A 53 -23.55 4.62 -7.88
C GLU A 53 -23.26 4.76 -9.37
N VAL A 54 -23.60 3.73 -10.15
CA VAL A 54 -23.34 3.69 -11.61
C VAL A 54 -24.05 4.85 -12.32
N ALA A 55 -25.28 5.16 -11.91
CA ALA A 55 -26.04 6.27 -12.49
C ALA A 55 -25.32 7.62 -12.32
N ASP A 56 -24.68 7.82 -11.14
CA ASP A 56 -23.97 9.06 -10.84
C ASP A 56 -22.74 9.22 -11.75
N VAL A 57 -21.94 8.16 -11.95
CA VAL A 57 -20.73 8.24 -12.82
C VAL A 57 -21.07 8.36 -14.28
N ILE A 58 -22.20 7.81 -14.73
CA ILE A 58 -22.69 7.99 -16.12
C ILE A 58 -23.11 9.44 -16.34
N ALA A 59 -23.80 10.03 -15.37
CA ALA A 59 -24.23 11.43 -15.44
C ALA A 59 -23.04 12.41 -15.28
N ASN A 60 -22.11 12.11 -14.39
CA ASN A 60 -20.95 12.94 -14.08
C ASN A 60 -19.73 12.08 -13.68
N PRO A 61 -18.70 11.95 -14.54
CA PRO A 61 -17.51 11.20 -14.23
C PRO A 61 -16.79 11.61 -12.94
N LYS A 62 -16.89 12.89 -12.53
CA LYS A 62 -16.32 13.40 -11.27
C LYS A 62 -16.97 12.79 -10.02
N ALA A 63 -18.12 12.12 -10.17
CA ALA A 63 -18.78 11.39 -9.09
C ALA A 63 -17.92 10.24 -8.53
N LEU A 64 -16.92 9.74 -9.26
CA LEU A 64 -15.92 8.80 -8.74
C LEU A 64 -15.25 9.32 -7.45
N HIS A 65 -15.08 10.61 -7.32
CA HIS A 65 -14.55 11.28 -6.13
C HIS A 65 -15.60 12.07 -5.37
N ASN A 66 -16.50 12.76 -6.08
CA ASN A 66 -17.45 13.71 -5.50
C ASN A 66 -18.79 13.05 -5.14
N THR A 67 -18.72 11.94 -4.39
CA THR A 67 -19.92 11.25 -3.90
C THR A 67 -20.67 12.11 -2.89
N GLN A 68 -21.98 11.90 -2.77
CA GLN A 68 -22.79 12.56 -1.77
C GLN A 68 -22.23 12.41 -0.35
N LYS A 69 -21.72 11.22 -0.01
CA LYS A 69 -21.06 10.96 1.28
C LYS A 69 -19.86 11.87 1.51
N LYS A 70 -18.95 11.98 0.52
CA LYS A 70 -17.76 12.84 0.65
C LYS A 70 -18.15 14.34 0.74
N LYS A 71 -19.18 14.76 0.01
CA LYS A 71 -19.72 16.13 0.09
C LYS A 71 -20.27 16.43 1.49
N MET A 72 -21.04 15.52 2.07
CA MET A 72 -21.52 15.66 3.45
C MET A 72 -20.36 15.72 4.46
N GLU A 73 -19.36 14.87 4.33
CA GLU A 73 -18.18 14.87 5.21
C GLU A 73 -17.35 16.16 5.08
N ARG A 74 -17.26 16.77 3.88
CA ARG A 74 -16.64 18.09 3.67
C ARG A 74 -17.45 19.19 4.36
N GLU A 75 -18.78 19.15 4.25
CA GLU A 75 -19.67 20.09 4.92
C GLU A 75 -19.52 20.03 6.45
N GLN A 76 -19.50 18.82 7.01
CA GLN A 76 -19.23 18.61 8.44
C GLN A 76 -17.88 19.25 8.84
N MET A 77 -16.81 18.99 8.08
CA MET A 77 -15.49 19.56 8.36
C MET A 77 -15.49 21.10 8.26
N GLN A 78 -16.21 21.69 7.32
CA GLN A 78 -16.34 23.15 7.22
C GLN A 78 -17.09 23.76 8.41
N LYS A 79 -18.00 23.01 9.03
CA LYS A 79 -18.73 23.39 10.25
C LYS A 79 -17.97 23.10 11.54
N GLY A 80 -16.77 22.49 11.46
CA GLY A 80 -16.00 22.05 12.64
C GLY A 80 -16.47 20.73 13.23
N GLU A 81 -17.41 20.05 12.58
CA GLU A 81 -17.89 18.73 12.99
C GLU A 81 -16.90 17.64 12.55
N ARG A 82 -16.84 16.56 13.31
CA ARG A 82 -15.93 15.43 13.09
C ARG A 82 -16.64 14.28 12.36
N PRO A 83 -16.39 14.05 11.06
CA PRO A 83 -16.97 12.91 10.35
C PRO A 83 -16.60 11.59 11.01
N ALA A 84 -17.59 10.70 11.20
CA ALA A 84 -17.39 9.40 11.83
C ALA A 84 -16.38 8.51 11.07
N GLY A 85 -16.33 8.61 9.73
CA GLY A 85 -15.35 7.87 8.92
C GLY A 85 -13.89 8.24 9.19
N CYS A 86 -13.61 9.34 9.89
CA CYS A 86 -12.28 9.82 10.24
C CYS A 86 -11.91 9.53 11.72
N GLU A 87 -12.64 8.65 12.39
CA GLU A 87 -12.49 8.33 13.82
C GLU A 87 -11.04 7.97 14.22
N TYR A 88 -10.28 7.32 13.33
CA TYR A 88 -8.87 6.99 13.58
C TYR A 88 -8.06 8.26 13.94
N CYS A 89 -8.17 9.31 13.14
CA CYS A 89 -7.46 10.55 13.39
C CYS A 89 -7.92 11.23 14.68
N TRP A 90 -9.25 11.24 14.93
CA TRP A 90 -9.81 11.81 16.15
C TRP A 90 -9.33 11.09 17.40
N LYS A 91 -9.29 9.77 17.40
CA LYS A 91 -8.76 8.98 18.53
C LYS A 91 -7.30 9.32 18.84
N ILE A 92 -6.47 9.54 17.83
CA ILE A 92 -5.07 9.93 18.03
C ILE A 92 -4.98 11.34 18.64
N GLU A 93 -5.74 12.29 18.10
CA GLU A 93 -5.71 13.68 18.55
C GLU A 93 -6.35 13.87 19.95
N ASP A 94 -7.30 13.02 20.33
CA ASP A 94 -7.97 13.05 21.63
C ASP A 94 -7.08 12.45 22.79
N ILE A 95 -6.02 11.71 22.48
CA ILE A 95 -5.06 11.24 23.51
C ILE A 95 -4.38 12.43 24.20
N GLY A 96 -4.13 13.52 23.46
CA GLY A 96 -3.52 14.73 23.99
C GLY A 96 -3.43 15.85 22.96
N ARG A 97 -3.44 17.10 23.44
CA ARG A 97 -3.51 18.31 22.58
C ARG A 97 -2.34 18.44 21.59
N ASP A 98 -1.23 17.78 21.86
CA ASP A 98 0.00 17.87 21.07
C ASP A 98 0.19 16.67 20.13
N ASN A 99 -0.77 15.73 20.13
CA ASN A 99 -0.74 14.60 19.22
C ASN A 99 -1.17 15.03 17.81
N ILE A 100 -0.43 14.53 16.83
CA ILE A 100 -0.71 14.71 15.42
C ILE A 100 -1.13 13.38 14.81
N SER A 101 -2.16 13.44 13.98
CA SER A 101 -2.69 12.29 13.25
C SER A 101 -2.31 12.36 11.76
N ASP A 102 -2.65 11.32 11.01
CA ASP A 102 -2.50 11.29 9.55
C ASP A 102 -3.20 12.45 8.84
N ARG A 103 -4.17 13.10 9.47
CA ARG A 103 -4.81 14.32 8.97
C ARG A 103 -3.77 15.40 8.67
N VAL A 104 -2.77 15.56 9.52
CA VAL A 104 -1.69 16.54 9.32
C VAL A 104 -0.78 16.11 8.16
N TYR A 105 -0.26 14.89 8.22
CA TYR A 105 0.67 14.36 7.20
C TYR A 105 0.06 14.33 5.80
N LYS A 106 -1.24 14.04 5.70
CA LYS A 106 -1.95 14.02 4.41
C LYS A 106 -2.43 15.41 3.95
N THR A 107 -2.33 16.42 4.79
CA THR A 107 -2.72 17.80 4.44
C THR A 107 -1.50 18.63 4.06
N VAL A 108 -0.34 18.41 4.69
CA VAL A 108 0.88 19.21 4.50
C VAL A 108 1.44 19.18 3.07
N ILE A 109 1.05 18.21 2.27
CA ILE A 109 1.49 18.06 0.87
C ILE A 109 0.82 19.07 -0.08
N TYR A 110 -0.29 19.69 0.32
CA TYR A 110 -1.01 20.68 -0.46
C TYR A 110 -0.58 22.11 -0.10
N SER A 111 -0.66 23.03 -1.06
CA SER A 111 -0.34 24.42 -0.80
C SER A 111 -1.37 25.09 0.13
N ASP A 112 -0.94 26.11 0.87
CA ASP A 112 -1.87 26.90 1.73
C ASP A 112 -2.99 27.56 0.92
N GLU A 113 -2.71 27.92 -0.35
CA GLU A 113 -3.69 28.48 -1.27
C GLU A 113 -4.76 27.45 -1.65
N ASP A 114 -4.35 26.22 -2.01
CA ASP A 114 -5.26 25.11 -2.29
C ASP A 114 -6.12 24.79 -1.06
N LEU A 115 -5.51 24.73 0.12
CA LEU A 115 -6.23 24.46 1.36
C LEU A 115 -7.23 25.58 1.72
N ALA A 116 -6.86 26.82 1.46
CA ALA A 116 -7.78 27.95 1.63
C ALA A 116 -8.91 27.91 0.60
N HIS A 117 -8.62 27.54 -0.64
CA HIS A 117 -9.61 27.33 -1.69
C HIS A 117 -10.58 26.20 -1.30
N ALA A 118 -10.05 25.03 -0.93
CA ALA A 118 -10.82 23.88 -0.47
C ALA A 118 -11.82 24.24 0.65
N TYR A 119 -11.34 24.98 1.65
CA TYR A 119 -12.19 25.36 2.79
C TYR A 119 -13.31 26.35 2.42
N ARG A 120 -13.06 27.26 1.46
CA ARG A 120 -14.04 28.26 1.01
C ARG A 120 -15.02 27.71 -0.04
N THR A 121 -14.63 26.66 -0.78
CA THR A 121 -15.49 26.06 -1.80
C THR A 121 -16.70 25.39 -1.15
N PRO A 122 -17.94 25.72 -1.56
CA PRO A 122 -19.13 25.05 -1.05
C PRO A 122 -18.99 23.51 -1.15
N ALA A 123 -19.27 22.79 -0.08
CA ALA A 123 -19.10 21.33 -0.02
C ALA A 123 -19.92 20.57 -1.07
N SER A 124 -21.01 21.16 -1.57
CA SER A 124 -21.85 20.62 -2.65
C SER A 124 -21.21 20.67 -4.03
N GLN A 125 -20.18 21.51 -4.23
CA GLN A 125 -19.47 21.60 -5.49
C GLN A 125 -18.49 20.42 -5.67
N ASP A 126 -18.30 20.05 -6.92
CA ASP A 126 -17.26 19.08 -7.28
C ASP A 126 -15.88 19.74 -7.19
N VAL A 127 -14.91 18.97 -6.75
CA VAL A 127 -13.50 19.37 -6.70
C VAL A 127 -12.68 18.35 -7.47
N ASP A 128 -11.61 18.82 -8.11
CA ASP A 128 -10.67 17.96 -8.79
C ASP A 128 -9.58 17.50 -7.83
N LEU A 129 -9.04 16.30 -8.06
CA LEU A 129 -8.01 15.68 -7.24
C LEU A 129 -6.63 16.26 -7.54
N GLN A 130 -5.76 16.24 -6.53
CA GLN A 130 -4.32 16.46 -6.66
C GLN A 130 -3.52 15.18 -6.46
N THR A 131 -4.04 14.23 -5.68
CA THR A 131 -3.45 12.91 -5.50
C THR A 131 -4.51 11.83 -5.66
N LEU A 132 -4.19 10.81 -6.44
CA LEU A 132 -5.11 9.72 -6.75
C LEU A 132 -4.39 8.39 -6.77
N GLU A 133 -4.94 7.41 -6.06
CA GLU A 133 -4.60 6.01 -6.20
C GLU A 133 -5.77 5.28 -6.87
N ILE A 134 -5.49 4.52 -7.93
CA ILE A 134 -6.51 3.71 -8.63
C ILE A 134 -6.09 2.25 -8.72
N ALA A 135 -7.10 1.37 -8.66
CA ALA A 135 -7.00 -0.02 -9.04
C ALA A 135 -8.03 -0.30 -10.14
N PHE A 136 -7.58 -0.63 -11.35
CA PHE A 136 -8.47 -0.94 -12.45
C PHE A 136 -9.21 -2.24 -12.24
N ASP A 137 -8.50 -3.25 -11.76
CA ASP A 137 -9.01 -4.58 -11.46
C ASP A 137 -8.13 -5.28 -10.40
N ARG A 138 -8.47 -6.54 -10.07
CA ARG A 138 -7.71 -7.38 -9.13
C ARG A 138 -6.90 -8.47 -9.82
N THR A 139 -6.67 -8.37 -11.12
CA THR A 139 -5.88 -9.35 -11.87
C THR A 139 -4.48 -9.43 -11.27
N CYS A 140 -4.09 -10.63 -10.83
CA CYS A 140 -2.78 -10.88 -10.25
C CYS A 140 -2.44 -12.37 -10.38
N GLN A 141 -1.24 -12.67 -10.83
CA GLN A 141 -0.71 -14.03 -10.93
C GLN A 141 -0.19 -14.57 -9.60
N PHE A 142 0.02 -13.69 -8.59
CA PHE A 142 0.50 -14.09 -7.27
C PHE A 142 -0.63 -14.35 -6.27
N ALA A 143 -0.32 -15.23 -5.30
CA ALA A 143 -1.13 -15.45 -4.10
C ALA A 143 -0.27 -15.27 -2.85
N CYS A 144 0.32 -14.09 -2.67
CA CYS A 144 1.13 -13.76 -1.50
C CYS A 144 0.38 -14.12 -0.21
N SER A 145 1.07 -14.72 0.77
CA SER A 145 0.44 -15.32 1.97
C SER A 145 -0.42 -14.35 2.78
N TYR A 146 -0.05 -13.08 2.81
CA TYR A 146 -0.76 -12.01 3.51
C TYR A 146 -1.76 -11.23 2.64
N CYS A 147 -1.87 -11.56 1.35
CA CYS A 147 -2.87 -11.02 0.45
C CYS A 147 -4.19 -11.81 0.57
N ASN A 148 -5.23 -11.40 -0.15
CA ASN A 148 -6.52 -12.05 -0.09
C ASN A 148 -7.29 -11.95 -1.43
N PRO A 149 -8.41 -12.67 -1.57
CA PRO A 149 -9.20 -12.69 -2.81
C PRO A 149 -9.76 -11.34 -3.27
N ALA A 150 -9.84 -10.33 -2.40
CA ALA A 150 -10.30 -9.01 -2.83
C ALA A 150 -9.28 -8.31 -3.77
N PHE A 151 -8.00 -8.68 -3.66
CA PHE A 151 -6.90 -8.04 -4.40
C PHE A 151 -6.15 -8.98 -5.36
N SER A 152 -6.49 -10.27 -5.41
CA SER A 152 -5.84 -11.22 -6.31
C SER A 152 -6.83 -12.21 -6.90
N THR A 153 -6.81 -12.33 -8.24
CA THR A 153 -7.57 -13.35 -8.96
C THR A 153 -7.08 -14.75 -8.65
N THR A 154 -5.78 -14.94 -8.41
CA THR A 154 -5.21 -16.25 -8.02
C THR A 154 -5.74 -16.69 -6.66
N TRP A 155 -5.81 -15.78 -5.68
CA TRP A 155 -6.47 -16.05 -4.40
C TRP A 155 -7.96 -16.36 -4.55
N ALA A 156 -8.69 -15.57 -5.37
CA ALA A 156 -10.11 -15.81 -5.60
C ALA A 156 -10.37 -17.19 -6.23
N ASN A 157 -9.52 -17.60 -7.17
CA ASN A 157 -9.58 -18.90 -7.83
C ASN A 157 -9.22 -20.05 -6.87
N ASP A 158 -8.25 -19.83 -5.96
CA ASP A 158 -7.93 -20.81 -4.93
C ASP A 158 -9.11 -21.09 -4.01
N ILE A 159 -9.75 -20.05 -3.49
CA ILE A 159 -10.95 -20.19 -2.64
C ILE A 159 -12.10 -20.87 -3.40
N LYS A 160 -12.32 -20.53 -4.68
CA LYS A 160 -13.36 -21.16 -5.50
C LYS A 160 -13.09 -22.65 -5.73
N ARG A 161 -11.84 -23.03 -5.96
CA ARG A 161 -11.42 -24.40 -6.25
C ARG A 161 -11.34 -25.26 -5.01
N SER A 162 -10.76 -24.74 -3.93
CA SER A 162 -10.36 -25.51 -2.75
C SER A 162 -11.24 -25.23 -1.53
N GLY A 163 -12.19 -24.30 -1.64
CA GLY A 163 -13.02 -23.85 -0.53
C GLY A 163 -12.33 -22.86 0.40
N PRO A 164 -13.02 -22.38 1.44
CA PRO A 164 -12.46 -21.46 2.42
C PRO A 164 -11.31 -22.09 3.22
N TYR A 165 -10.44 -21.25 3.78
CA TYR A 165 -9.55 -21.67 4.85
C TYR A 165 -10.36 -21.87 6.14
N THR A 166 -10.06 -22.91 6.88
CA THR A 166 -10.80 -23.32 8.07
C THR A 166 -9.94 -23.21 9.33
N GLY A 167 -10.58 -23.14 10.50
CA GLY A 167 -9.87 -23.08 11.78
C GLY A 167 -9.22 -21.74 12.09
N LEU A 168 -9.58 -20.66 11.37
CA LEU A 168 -9.11 -19.31 11.62
C LEU A 168 -10.12 -18.56 12.48
N THR A 169 -9.70 -18.10 13.66
CA THR A 169 -10.56 -17.42 14.64
C THR A 169 -10.25 -15.93 14.79
N SER A 170 -8.99 -15.52 14.55
CA SER A 170 -8.56 -14.12 14.66
C SER A 170 -8.76 -13.31 13.40
N ASP A 171 -9.07 -13.94 12.26
CA ASP A 171 -9.34 -13.27 10.99
C ASP A 171 -10.78 -12.76 10.92
N GLY A 172 -11.07 -11.70 11.66
CA GLY A 172 -12.40 -11.08 11.71
C GLY A 172 -12.88 -10.40 10.43
N ARG A 173 -12.09 -10.43 9.33
CA ARG A 173 -12.40 -9.75 8.06
C ARG A 173 -12.73 -10.69 6.91
N ASN A 174 -12.88 -11.97 7.17
CA ASN A 174 -13.17 -12.99 6.16
C ASN A 174 -12.17 -13.01 4.98
N HIS A 175 -10.90 -12.70 5.22
CA HIS A 175 -9.88 -12.58 4.17
C HIS A 175 -9.71 -13.88 3.38
N PHE A 176 -9.77 -15.03 4.04
CA PHE A 176 -9.48 -16.33 3.44
C PHE A 176 -10.71 -17.26 3.38
N THR A 177 -11.90 -16.72 3.64
CA THR A 177 -13.14 -17.50 3.72
C THR A 177 -14.10 -17.25 2.56
N HIS A 178 -13.90 -16.20 1.78
CA HIS A 178 -14.76 -15.80 0.67
C HIS A 178 -13.94 -15.46 -0.57
N ALA A 179 -14.51 -15.71 -1.75
CA ALA A 179 -13.87 -15.34 -3.02
C ALA A 179 -14.00 -13.84 -3.36
N HIS A 180 -14.66 -13.06 -2.50
CA HIS A 180 -14.84 -11.60 -2.64
C HIS A 180 -15.29 -11.19 -4.06
N GLU A 181 -16.37 -11.78 -4.55
CA GLU A 181 -16.90 -11.54 -5.90
C GLU A 181 -17.22 -10.06 -6.14
N SER A 182 -17.67 -9.34 -5.11
CA SER A 182 -17.97 -7.91 -5.18
C SER A 182 -16.75 -7.02 -5.43
N SER A 183 -15.54 -7.54 -5.28
CA SER A 183 -14.30 -6.80 -5.59
C SER A 183 -14.03 -6.66 -7.09
N GLN A 184 -14.71 -7.46 -7.92
CA GLN A 184 -14.66 -7.38 -9.38
C GLN A 184 -16.06 -7.62 -9.94
N LEU A 185 -16.79 -6.54 -10.21
CA LEU A 185 -18.18 -6.60 -10.67
C LEU A 185 -18.30 -6.92 -12.17
N TYR A 186 -17.32 -6.49 -12.94
CA TYR A 186 -17.29 -6.64 -14.40
C TYR A 186 -16.19 -7.63 -14.80
N LYS A 187 -16.52 -8.56 -15.69
CA LYS A 187 -15.57 -9.56 -16.20
C LYS A 187 -14.63 -8.94 -17.23
N PHE A 188 -13.55 -9.64 -17.49
CA PHE A 188 -12.66 -9.27 -18.59
C PHE A 188 -13.44 -9.22 -19.92
N GLY A 189 -13.29 -8.10 -20.64
CA GLY A 189 -14.00 -7.84 -21.88
C GLY A 189 -15.40 -7.24 -21.75
N GLU A 190 -15.94 -7.13 -20.53
CA GLU A 190 -17.18 -6.39 -20.28
C GLU A 190 -16.89 -4.89 -20.11
N THR A 191 -17.80 -4.05 -20.60
CA THR A 191 -17.72 -2.61 -20.38
C THR A 191 -17.93 -2.28 -18.91
N ASN A 192 -16.93 -1.63 -18.31
CA ASN A 192 -16.97 -1.18 -16.93
C ASN A 192 -17.23 0.33 -16.88
N PRO A 193 -18.40 0.79 -16.41
CA PRO A 193 -18.76 2.21 -16.40
C PRO A 193 -17.85 3.07 -15.51
N TYR A 194 -17.24 2.49 -14.48
CA TYR A 194 -16.29 3.21 -13.63
C TYR A 194 -14.97 3.48 -14.35
N VAL A 195 -14.50 2.52 -15.14
CA VAL A 195 -13.29 2.70 -15.97
C VAL A 195 -13.54 3.72 -17.07
N GLU A 196 -14.69 3.64 -17.75
CA GLU A 196 -15.09 4.66 -18.75
C GLU A 196 -15.17 6.06 -18.14
N ALA A 197 -15.79 6.19 -16.96
CA ALA A 197 -15.88 7.44 -16.25
C ALA A 197 -14.48 7.98 -15.85
N PHE A 198 -13.59 7.11 -15.40
CA PHE A 198 -12.21 7.51 -15.10
C PHE A 198 -11.52 8.10 -16.33
N PHE A 199 -11.53 7.43 -17.48
CA PHE A 199 -10.87 7.94 -18.69
C PHE A 199 -11.54 9.20 -19.23
N LYS A 200 -12.86 9.33 -19.19
CA LYS A 200 -13.58 10.57 -19.53
C LYS A 200 -13.13 11.73 -18.64
N TRP A 201 -13.04 11.51 -17.33
CA TRP A 201 -12.57 12.54 -16.39
C TRP A 201 -11.08 12.83 -16.57
N TRP A 202 -10.26 11.80 -16.79
CA TRP A 202 -8.84 11.96 -17.08
C TRP A 202 -8.60 12.87 -18.27
N GLU A 203 -9.25 12.60 -19.38
CA GLU A 203 -9.08 13.36 -20.63
C GLU A 203 -9.62 14.79 -20.56
N SER A 204 -10.69 15.03 -19.83
CA SER A 204 -11.27 16.36 -19.71
C SER A 204 -10.50 17.29 -18.78
N ASP A 205 -10.27 16.87 -17.54
CA ASP A 205 -9.81 17.75 -16.48
C ASP A 205 -8.73 17.17 -15.57
N LEU A 206 -8.83 15.88 -15.20
CA LEU A 206 -8.05 15.33 -14.10
C LEU A 206 -6.54 15.38 -14.38
N HIS A 207 -6.09 15.13 -15.61
CA HIS A 207 -4.69 15.21 -16.01
C HIS A 207 -4.08 16.62 -15.86
N LYS A 208 -4.89 17.66 -15.70
CA LYS A 208 -4.45 19.07 -15.56
C LYS A 208 -4.22 19.44 -14.09
N THR A 209 -4.93 18.79 -13.16
CA THR A 209 -4.91 19.14 -11.74
C THR A 209 -4.13 18.13 -10.90
N LEU A 210 -4.01 16.89 -11.38
CA LEU A 210 -3.39 15.82 -10.64
C LEU A 210 -1.86 15.98 -10.58
N GLN A 211 -1.30 15.95 -9.38
CA GLN A 211 0.14 15.99 -9.15
C GLN A 211 0.73 14.57 -9.13
N GLU A 212 -0.01 13.62 -8.57
CA GLU A 212 0.38 12.20 -8.50
C GLU A 212 -0.79 11.29 -8.85
N LEU A 213 -0.55 10.38 -9.78
CA LEU A 213 -1.42 9.24 -10.09
C LEU A 213 -0.68 7.95 -9.77
N ARG A 214 -1.15 7.24 -8.75
CA ARG A 214 -0.66 5.92 -8.38
C ARG A 214 -1.59 4.84 -8.92
N VAL A 215 -1.03 3.91 -9.68
CA VAL A 215 -1.75 2.74 -10.18
C VAL A 215 -1.37 1.52 -9.34
N THR A 216 -2.37 0.95 -8.70
CA THR A 216 -2.29 -0.24 -7.85
C THR A 216 -3.29 -1.29 -8.33
N GLY A 217 -3.63 -2.25 -7.49
CA GLY A 217 -4.62 -3.28 -7.78
C GLY A 217 -4.11 -4.66 -7.41
N GLY A 218 -4.30 -5.65 -8.26
CA GLY A 218 -3.59 -6.93 -8.23
C GLY A 218 -2.15 -6.73 -8.72
N GLU A 219 -1.93 -7.01 -10.01
CA GLU A 219 -0.72 -6.63 -10.75
C GLU A 219 -1.10 -5.64 -11.86
N PRO A 220 -0.81 -4.34 -11.69
CA PRO A 220 -1.24 -3.33 -12.67
C PRO A 220 -0.75 -3.57 -14.09
N LEU A 221 0.45 -4.10 -14.26
CA LEU A 221 1.02 -4.35 -15.60
C LEU A 221 0.37 -5.55 -16.32
N MET A 222 -0.51 -6.30 -15.66
CA MET A 222 -1.40 -7.28 -16.30
C MET A 222 -2.73 -6.67 -16.77
N SER A 223 -3.05 -5.43 -16.38
CA SER A 223 -4.30 -4.77 -16.76
C SER A 223 -4.15 -4.01 -18.08
N ALA A 224 -5.04 -4.28 -19.03
CA ALA A 224 -5.09 -3.55 -20.30
C ALA A 224 -5.32 -2.05 -20.11
N HIS A 225 -6.07 -1.66 -19.08
CA HIS A 225 -6.36 -0.25 -18.77
C HIS A 225 -5.13 0.49 -18.23
N THR A 226 -4.25 -0.20 -17.49
CA THR A 226 -2.95 0.37 -17.10
C THR A 226 -2.11 0.70 -18.35
N TRP A 227 -2.06 -0.21 -19.30
CA TRP A 227 -1.34 0.02 -20.56
C TRP A 227 -1.95 1.16 -21.39
N GLN A 228 -3.28 1.25 -21.45
CA GLN A 228 -3.98 2.37 -22.07
C GLN A 228 -3.57 3.71 -21.43
N LEU A 229 -3.47 3.75 -20.11
CA LEU A 229 -3.04 4.95 -19.38
C LEU A 229 -1.57 5.29 -19.67
N ILE A 230 -0.66 4.33 -19.65
CA ILE A 230 0.76 4.53 -19.98
C ILE A 230 0.91 5.05 -21.41
N GLU A 231 0.16 4.48 -22.37
CA GLU A 231 0.13 4.95 -23.74
C GLU A 231 -0.38 6.40 -23.86
N TRP A 232 -1.38 6.76 -23.05
CA TRP A 232 -1.85 8.15 -23.01
C TRP A 232 -0.70 9.10 -22.63
N PHE A 233 0.07 8.79 -21.56
CA PHE A 233 1.22 9.59 -21.15
C PHE A 233 2.27 9.69 -22.26
N LYS A 234 2.60 8.57 -22.90
CA LYS A 234 3.55 8.51 -24.02
C LYS A 234 3.13 9.42 -25.19
N ASN A 235 1.84 9.39 -25.56
CA ASN A 235 1.30 10.11 -26.72
C ASN A 235 0.98 11.58 -26.41
N ASN A 236 0.91 11.97 -25.13
CA ASN A 236 0.55 13.31 -24.69
C ASN A 236 1.65 13.96 -23.85
N ARG A 237 2.91 13.71 -24.20
CA ARG A 237 4.07 14.30 -23.52
C ARG A 237 3.92 15.81 -23.40
N GLY A 238 4.15 16.34 -22.20
CA GLY A 238 4.05 17.78 -21.91
C GLY A 238 2.63 18.32 -21.74
N LYS A 239 1.57 17.52 -21.94
CA LYS A 239 0.19 17.94 -21.67
C LYS A 239 -0.21 17.80 -20.21
N SER A 240 0.52 17.00 -19.44
CA SER A 240 0.30 16.79 -18.01
C SER A 240 1.63 16.82 -17.26
N SER A 241 1.63 17.45 -16.09
CA SER A 241 2.73 17.40 -15.13
C SER A 241 2.53 16.30 -14.08
N THR A 242 1.50 15.50 -14.22
CA THR A 242 1.19 14.40 -13.28
C THR A 242 2.33 13.40 -13.23
N ARG A 243 2.79 13.12 -12.03
CA ARG A 243 3.73 12.05 -11.76
C ARG A 243 3.01 10.71 -11.78
N LEU A 244 3.41 9.80 -12.66
CA LEU A 244 2.88 8.45 -12.71
C LEU A 244 3.67 7.57 -11.74
N ALA A 245 2.98 6.92 -10.81
CA ALA A 245 3.52 5.93 -9.89
C ALA A 245 2.88 4.57 -10.20
N LEU A 246 3.69 3.56 -10.49
CA LEU A 246 3.23 2.21 -10.80
C LEU A 246 3.66 1.26 -9.69
N ASN A 247 2.72 0.51 -9.12
CA ASN A 247 3.04 -0.57 -8.18
C ASN A 247 3.02 -1.90 -8.94
N SER A 248 4.16 -2.58 -9.03
CA SER A 248 4.26 -3.87 -9.73
C SER A 248 5.00 -4.90 -8.89
N ASN A 249 4.56 -6.13 -8.97
CA ASN A 249 5.25 -7.25 -8.33
C ASN A 249 6.52 -7.69 -9.10
N LEU A 250 6.72 -7.18 -10.33
CA LEU A 250 7.85 -7.48 -11.23
C LEU A 250 8.13 -8.98 -11.41
N GLY A 251 7.09 -9.82 -11.33
CA GLY A 251 7.22 -11.25 -11.54
C GLY A 251 7.53 -11.61 -13.00
N THR A 252 7.77 -12.87 -13.26
CA THR A 252 8.14 -13.44 -14.57
C THR A 252 7.19 -13.05 -15.71
N ASP A 253 5.88 -12.91 -15.40
CA ASP A 253 4.85 -12.58 -16.40
C ASP A 253 4.79 -11.08 -16.74
N VAL A 254 5.60 -10.24 -16.10
CA VAL A 254 5.67 -8.79 -16.38
C VAL A 254 6.61 -8.54 -17.56
N ASP A 255 6.07 -7.98 -18.63
CA ASP A 255 6.84 -7.63 -19.82
C ASP A 255 7.66 -6.34 -19.60
N ILE A 256 8.90 -6.51 -19.11
CA ILE A 256 9.82 -5.42 -18.81
C ILE A 256 10.24 -4.67 -20.08
N ASP A 257 10.42 -5.34 -21.21
CA ASP A 257 10.80 -4.70 -22.47
C ASP A 257 9.70 -3.77 -22.99
N ARG A 258 8.45 -4.24 -22.91
CA ARG A 258 7.28 -3.42 -23.19
C ARG A 258 7.21 -2.20 -22.26
N LEU A 259 7.42 -2.42 -20.94
CA LEU A 259 7.41 -1.34 -19.96
C LEU A 259 8.46 -0.28 -20.29
N LEU A 260 9.72 -0.68 -20.47
CA LEU A 260 10.83 0.21 -20.78
C LEU A 260 10.63 0.98 -22.10
N SER A 261 10.01 0.35 -23.11
CA SER A 261 9.64 1.01 -24.36
C SER A 261 8.48 2.00 -24.17
N ALA A 262 7.50 1.65 -23.36
CA ALA A 262 6.29 2.44 -23.19
C ALA A 262 6.51 3.72 -22.35
N ILE A 263 7.40 3.66 -21.35
CA ILE A 263 7.68 4.80 -20.45
C ILE A 263 8.78 5.73 -20.97
N ASP A 264 9.35 5.47 -22.15
CA ASP A 264 10.41 6.30 -22.68
C ASP A 264 9.96 7.76 -22.79
N GLY A 265 10.65 8.67 -22.07
CA GLY A 265 10.29 10.10 -21.94
C GLY A 265 9.05 10.39 -21.09
N VAL A 266 8.57 9.45 -20.29
CA VAL A 266 7.53 9.64 -19.27
C VAL A 266 8.17 9.63 -17.89
N THR A 267 7.79 10.56 -17.01
CA THR A 267 8.28 10.59 -15.64
C THR A 267 7.51 9.55 -14.81
N VAL A 268 8.18 8.46 -14.45
CA VAL A 268 7.58 7.35 -13.71
C VAL A 268 8.38 7.04 -12.45
N ASP A 269 7.66 6.83 -11.34
CA ASP A 269 8.17 6.13 -10.16
C ASP A 269 7.66 4.69 -10.20
N LEU A 270 8.52 3.73 -9.97
CA LEU A 270 8.12 2.34 -9.87
C LEU A 270 8.26 1.86 -8.44
N TYR A 271 7.20 1.23 -7.94
CA TYR A 271 7.15 0.57 -6.64
C TYR A 271 7.08 -0.92 -6.87
N THR A 272 8.06 -1.66 -6.36
CA THR A 272 8.01 -3.12 -6.34
C THR A 272 7.87 -3.63 -4.92
N SER A 273 7.45 -4.87 -4.78
CA SER A 273 7.19 -5.43 -3.46
C SER A 273 8.03 -6.69 -3.25
N ASN A 274 8.93 -6.63 -2.29
CA ASN A 274 9.65 -7.80 -1.77
C ASN A 274 10.21 -7.49 -0.38
N GLU A 275 10.43 -8.53 0.46
CA GLU A 275 10.87 -8.40 1.84
C GLU A 275 11.74 -9.57 2.32
N ALA A 276 12.10 -10.49 1.43
CA ALA A 276 12.90 -11.68 1.75
C ALA A 276 13.72 -12.09 0.53
N ILE A 277 14.58 -13.10 0.64
CA ILE A 277 15.40 -13.62 -0.44
C ILE A 277 15.08 -15.09 -0.77
N GLY A 278 15.33 -15.49 -2.01
CA GLY A 278 15.28 -16.86 -2.49
C GLY A 278 13.97 -17.59 -2.16
N LEU A 279 14.07 -18.82 -1.71
CA LEU A 279 12.91 -19.67 -1.41
C LEU A 279 11.97 -19.09 -0.34
N GLU A 280 12.46 -18.28 0.60
CA GLU A 280 11.63 -17.61 1.59
C GLU A 280 10.74 -16.54 0.94
N ALA A 281 11.30 -15.76 0.01
CA ALA A 281 10.52 -14.79 -0.78
C ALA A 281 9.45 -15.50 -1.63
N GLU A 282 9.81 -16.60 -2.31
CA GLU A 282 8.90 -17.42 -3.13
C GLU A 282 7.81 -18.11 -2.29
N TYR A 283 8.11 -18.45 -1.05
CA TYR A 283 7.13 -19.00 -0.13
C TYR A 283 6.10 -17.93 0.28
N ILE A 284 6.59 -16.77 0.72
CA ILE A 284 5.76 -15.65 1.17
C ILE A 284 4.90 -15.12 0.02
N ARG A 285 5.49 -14.99 -1.16
CA ARG A 285 4.88 -14.44 -2.38
C ARG A 285 4.64 -15.56 -3.41
N ASP A 286 3.69 -16.44 -3.12
CA ASP A 286 3.37 -17.55 -4.01
C ASP A 286 3.09 -17.07 -5.44
N GLY A 287 3.85 -17.59 -6.39
CA GLY A 287 3.92 -17.15 -7.79
C GLY A 287 5.19 -16.36 -8.14
N LEU A 288 5.96 -15.93 -7.15
CA LEU A 288 7.27 -15.29 -7.37
C LEU A 288 8.31 -16.34 -7.75
N VAL A 289 9.14 -16.02 -8.74
CA VAL A 289 10.46 -16.61 -8.97
C VAL A 289 11.48 -15.53 -8.60
N PHE A 290 12.23 -15.76 -7.54
CA PHE A 290 13.06 -14.71 -6.93
C PHE A 290 14.15 -14.18 -7.87
N ASP A 291 14.82 -15.09 -8.58
CA ASP A 291 15.89 -14.72 -9.52
C ASP A 291 15.36 -13.90 -10.69
N ASP A 292 14.16 -14.21 -11.20
CA ASP A 292 13.53 -13.44 -12.26
C ASP A 292 13.18 -12.03 -11.77
N TRP A 293 12.65 -11.92 -10.53
CA TRP A 293 12.36 -10.64 -9.92
C TRP A 293 13.62 -9.78 -9.74
N ALA A 294 14.72 -10.37 -9.24
CA ALA A 294 15.98 -9.67 -9.06
C ALA A 294 16.55 -9.20 -10.40
N ASN A 295 16.57 -10.06 -11.40
CA ASN A 295 16.98 -9.72 -12.77
C ASN A 295 16.11 -8.58 -13.36
N ASN A 296 14.80 -8.60 -13.13
CA ASN A 296 13.91 -7.53 -13.59
C ASN A 296 14.22 -6.20 -12.89
N VAL A 297 14.51 -6.22 -11.58
CA VAL A 297 14.95 -5.02 -10.84
C VAL A 297 16.26 -4.48 -11.42
N GLU A 298 17.25 -5.32 -11.64
CA GLU A 298 18.55 -4.92 -12.22
C GLU A 298 18.41 -4.32 -13.64
N ARG A 299 17.60 -4.95 -14.50
CA ARG A 299 17.29 -4.40 -15.85
C ARG A 299 16.64 -3.02 -15.77
N LEU A 300 15.79 -2.78 -14.77
CA LEU A 300 15.18 -1.47 -14.55
C LEU A 300 16.19 -0.45 -14.05
N LEU A 301 17.10 -0.83 -13.15
CA LEU A 301 18.20 -0.01 -12.66
C LEU A 301 19.16 0.35 -13.79
N ASP A 302 19.60 -0.62 -14.60
CA ASP A 302 20.45 -0.44 -15.77
C ASP A 302 19.86 0.54 -16.79
N SER A 303 18.54 0.55 -16.93
CA SER A 303 17.87 1.41 -17.89
C SER A 303 17.95 2.90 -17.57
N GLY A 304 18.05 3.27 -16.30
CA GLY A 304 18.01 4.65 -15.82
C GLY A 304 16.76 5.44 -16.21
N LYS A 305 15.67 4.77 -16.63
CA LYS A 305 14.45 5.41 -17.16
C LYS A 305 13.45 5.82 -16.10
N PHE A 306 13.60 5.36 -14.88
CA PHE A 306 12.72 5.69 -13.77
C PHE A 306 13.26 6.88 -12.98
N ARG A 307 12.36 7.73 -12.50
CA ARG A 307 12.71 8.78 -11.55
C ARG A 307 13.15 8.20 -10.21
N GLY A 308 12.54 7.09 -9.79
CA GLY A 308 12.88 6.33 -8.59
C GLY A 308 12.30 4.93 -8.66
N LEU A 309 13.06 3.97 -8.14
CA LEU A 309 12.61 2.60 -7.87
C LEU A 309 12.47 2.45 -6.36
N HIS A 310 11.34 1.90 -5.91
CA HIS A 310 11.01 1.80 -4.48
C HIS A 310 10.61 0.37 -4.14
N SER A 311 11.36 -0.26 -3.23
CA SER A 311 11.01 -1.55 -2.66
C SER A 311 10.06 -1.37 -1.47
N MET A 312 8.86 -1.87 -1.57
CA MET A 312 7.85 -1.85 -0.50
C MET A 312 7.86 -3.19 0.21
N CYS A 313 8.49 -3.24 1.36
CA CYS A 313 8.55 -4.46 2.17
C CYS A 313 7.32 -4.56 3.07
N THR A 314 6.57 -5.66 2.95
CA THR A 314 5.48 -5.99 3.88
C THR A 314 6.03 -6.88 4.99
N ILE A 315 6.45 -6.25 6.08
CA ILE A 315 7.12 -6.92 7.20
C ILE A 315 6.15 -7.83 7.94
N ASN A 316 6.33 -9.11 7.76
CA ASN A 316 5.53 -10.20 8.33
C ASN A 316 6.42 -11.14 9.16
N ALA A 317 5.83 -12.13 9.82
CA ALA A 317 6.56 -13.05 10.68
C ALA A 317 7.63 -13.86 9.94
N LEU A 318 7.41 -14.20 8.68
CA LEU A 318 8.29 -15.07 7.90
C LEU A 318 9.48 -14.34 7.30
N CYS A 319 9.30 -13.10 6.86
CA CYS A 319 10.39 -12.37 6.19
C CYS A 319 11.57 -12.03 7.11
N LEU A 320 11.34 -12.03 8.44
CA LEU A 320 12.39 -11.70 9.40
C LEU A 320 13.60 -12.64 9.37
N SER A 321 13.43 -13.86 8.86
CA SER A 321 14.51 -14.84 8.75
C SER A 321 15.61 -14.39 7.80
N SER A 322 15.29 -13.68 6.72
CA SER A 322 16.23 -13.20 5.70
C SER A 322 16.13 -11.71 5.37
N LEU A 323 15.40 -10.92 6.17
CA LEU A 323 15.25 -9.49 5.92
C LEU A 323 16.60 -8.75 5.93
N ASP A 324 17.49 -9.10 6.82
CA ASP A 324 18.86 -8.54 6.85
C ASP A 324 19.62 -8.77 5.53
N SER A 325 19.53 -9.96 4.97
CA SER A 325 20.13 -10.30 3.68
C SER A 325 19.45 -9.56 2.52
N TYR A 326 18.13 -9.38 2.60
CA TYR A 326 17.40 -8.56 1.65
C TYR A 326 17.83 -7.09 1.68
N LEU A 327 17.96 -6.50 2.88
CA LEU A 327 18.44 -5.14 3.05
C LEU A 327 19.86 -4.97 2.54
N GLU A 328 20.73 -5.97 2.75
CA GLU A 328 22.09 -5.98 2.20
C GLU A 328 22.09 -5.99 0.68
N MET A 329 21.24 -6.79 0.04
CA MET A 329 21.11 -6.81 -1.42
C MET A 329 20.67 -5.42 -1.94
N VAL A 330 19.66 -4.80 -1.34
CA VAL A 330 19.21 -3.46 -1.73
C VAL A 330 20.31 -2.42 -1.51
N HIS A 331 21.06 -2.53 -0.41
CA HIS A 331 22.19 -1.66 -0.12
C HIS A 331 23.30 -1.79 -1.17
N ASN A 332 23.60 -3.02 -1.62
CA ASN A 332 24.57 -3.26 -2.69
C ASN A 332 24.11 -2.61 -4.01
N TRP A 333 22.85 -2.72 -4.37
CA TRP A 333 22.32 -1.98 -5.53
C TRP A 333 22.47 -0.45 -5.37
N LYS A 334 22.26 0.09 -4.16
CA LYS A 334 22.47 1.53 -3.92
C LYS A 334 23.95 1.94 -4.06
N ILE A 335 24.88 1.06 -3.69
CA ILE A 335 26.32 1.28 -3.89
C ILE A 335 26.65 1.28 -5.39
N GLU A 336 26.10 0.35 -6.13
CA GLU A 336 26.39 0.17 -7.56
C GLU A 336 25.74 1.24 -8.44
N TYR A 337 24.45 1.51 -8.24
CA TYR A 337 23.64 2.38 -9.09
C TYR A 337 23.45 3.80 -8.54
N GLY A 338 23.86 4.06 -7.31
CA GLY A 338 23.73 5.35 -6.64
C GLY A 338 22.64 5.36 -5.56
N LYS A 339 22.80 6.29 -4.63
CA LYS A 339 21.96 6.43 -3.42
C LYS A 339 20.45 6.46 -3.70
N ASP A 340 20.06 7.13 -4.79
CA ASP A 340 18.65 7.38 -5.13
C ASP A 340 18.09 6.38 -6.15
N ALA A 341 18.91 5.43 -6.63
CA ALA A 341 18.50 4.49 -7.67
C ALA A 341 17.38 3.55 -7.21
N ILE A 342 17.50 3.04 -5.98
CA ILE A 342 16.47 2.23 -5.34
C ILE A 342 16.36 2.60 -3.86
N ASN A 343 15.13 2.68 -3.34
CA ASN A 343 14.87 2.93 -1.93
C ASN A 343 13.98 1.84 -1.35
N PHE A 344 14.04 1.62 -0.04
CA PHE A 344 13.12 0.68 0.62
C PHE A 344 12.21 1.36 1.63
N SER A 345 11.07 0.74 1.87
CA SER A 345 10.15 1.11 2.95
C SER A 345 9.67 -0.12 3.70
N LEU A 346 9.69 -0.06 5.04
CA LEU A 346 9.33 -1.17 5.92
C LEU A 346 7.92 -0.96 6.49
N ASN A 347 6.94 -1.65 5.91
CA ASN A 347 5.54 -1.56 6.29
C ASN A 347 5.16 -2.75 7.17
N ILE A 348 5.02 -2.53 8.47
CA ILE A 348 4.72 -3.59 9.43
C ILE A 348 3.30 -4.12 9.20
N LEU A 349 3.20 -5.42 8.90
CA LEU A 349 1.94 -6.10 8.68
C LEU A 349 1.13 -6.18 9.99
N ARG A 350 -0.07 -5.61 9.98
CA ARG A 350 -1.01 -5.67 11.10
C ARG A 350 -2.15 -6.65 10.84
N PHE A 351 -2.45 -6.88 9.58
CA PHE A 351 -3.55 -7.72 9.13
C PHE A 351 -3.15 -8.57 7.92
N PRO A 352 -3.43 -9.87 7.93
CA PRO A 352 -4.02 -10.66 9.02
C PRO A 352 -3.10 -10.73 10.24
N SER A 353 -3.67 -10.59 11.44
CA SER A 353 -2.90 -10.41 12.69
C SER A 353 -2.03 -11.61 13.06
N PHE A 354 -2.44 -12.81 12.68
CA PHE A 354 -1.67 -14.03 12.90
C PHE A 354 -0.41 -14.15 12.00
N GLN A 355 -0.21 -13.24 11.05
CA GLN A 355 1.01 -13.15 10.24
C GLN A 355 1.90 -11.97 10.64
N SER A 356 1.46 -11.14 11.59
CA SER A 356 2.28 -10.07 12.13
C SER A 356 3.57 -10.61 12.77
N PRO A 357 4.68 -9.85 12.73
CA PRO A 357 5.92 -10.23 13.45
C PRO A 357 5.70 -10.62 14.91
N LEU A 358 4.70 -10.03 15.58
CA LEU A 358 4.42 -10.28 16.99
C LEU A 358 3.74 -11.63 17.27
N VAL A 359 3.44 -12.45 16.27
CA VAL A 359 2.99 -13.84 16.48
C VAL A 359 4.13 -14.74 16.95
N LEU A 360 5.36 -14.39 16.60
CA LEU A 360 6.55 -15.15 16.96
C LEU A 360 6.83 -15.07 18.48
N PRO A 361 7.38 -16.15 19.08
CA PRO A 361 7.85 -16.13 20.48
C PRO A 361 8.93 -15.05 20.70
N ASP A 362 9.03 -14.58 21.92
CA ASP A 362 9.98 -13.53 22.31
C ASP A 362 11.44 -13.90 21.99
N GLU A 363 11.81 -15.16 22.20
CA GLU A 363 13.17 -15.67 21.91
C GLU A 363 13.51 -15.56 20.42
N ILE A 364 12.57 -15.95 19.54
CA ILE A 364 12.76 -15.85 18.09
C ILE A 364 12.77 -14.40 17.63
N ARG A 365 11.86 -13.56 18.17
CA ARG A 365 11.86 -12.12 17.88
C ARG A 365 13.17 -11.46 18.29
N THR A 366 13.70 -11.82 19.45
CA THR A 366 14.99 -11.32 19.94
C THR A 366 16.14 -11.71 19.01
N GLN A 367 16.15 -12.94 18.48
CA GLN A 367 17.17 -13.36 17.52
C GLN A 367 17.13 -12.50 16.25
N TYR A 368 15.95 -12.32 15.67
CA TYR A 368 15.81 -11.51 14.46
C TYR A 368 16.07 -10.02 14.70
N LYS A 369 15.63 -9.50 15.84
CA LYS A 369 16.00 -8.15 16.28
C LYS A 369 17.51 -7.95 16.31
N ASN A 370 18.25 -8.90 16.94
CA ASN A 370 19.70 -8.81 17.04
C ASN A 370 20.39 -8.84 15.67
N LYS A 371 19.90 -9.64 14.71
CA LYS A 371 20.38 -9.64 13.33
C LYS A 371 20.18 -8.27 12.68
N LEU A 372 18.98 -7.71 12.77
CA LEU A 372 18.65 -6.40 12.21
C LEU A 372 19.44 -5.28 12.89
N GLN A 373 19.64 -5.34 14.22
CA GLN A 373 20.48 -4.40 14.95
C GLN A 373 21.93 -4.46 14.48
N THR A 374 22.47 -5.66 14.27
CA THR A 374 23.82 -5.84 13.74
C THR A 374 23.94 -5.22 12.34
N TRP A 375 22.99 -5.47 11.46
CA TRP A 375 22.97 -4.85 10.14
C TRP A 375 22.89 -3.32 10.23
N TYR A 376 22.01 -2.78 11.10
CA TYR A 376 21.86 -1.35 11.34
C TYR A 376 23.18 -0.72 11.81
N ASP A 377 23.83 -1.31 12.82
CA ASP A 377 25.06 -0.78 13.40
C ASP A 377 26.22 -0.76 12.39
N ASN A 378 26.28 -1.76 11.50
CA ASN A 378 27.29 -1.85 10.45
C ASN A 378 27.06 -0.81 9.34
N ASN A 379 25.80 -0.46 9.04
CA ASN A 379 25.44 0.31 7.85
C ASN A 379 24.92 1.73 8.14
N ARG A 380 24.62 2.10 9.38
CA ARG A 380 24.02 3.41 9.74
C ARG A 380 24.83 4.63 9.33
N ASN A 381 26.12 4.48 9.07
CA ASN A 381 26.99 5.57 8.61
C ASN A 381 27.23 5.50 7.09
N SER A 382 26.57 4.60 6.35
CA SER A 382 26.68 4.51 4.91
C SER A 382 26.11 5.77 4.24
N GLU A 383 26.88 6.38 3.36
CA GLU A 383 26.44 7.53 2.57
C GLU A 383 25.34 7.17 1.55
N PHE A 384 25.16 5.86 1.25
CA PHE A 384 24.17 5.36 0.32
C PHE A 384 22.79 5.16 0.95
N LEU A 385 22.66 5.14 2.28
CA LEU A 385 21.38 5.02 2.96
C LEU A 385 20.79 6.40 3.28
N HIS A 386 19.47 6.50 3.18
CA HIS A 386 18.74 7.68 3.60
C HIS A 386 18.38 7.59 5.08
N GLU A 387 18.32 8.71 5.76
CA GLU A 387 17.92 8.79 7.17
C GLU A 387 16.52 8.18 7.40
N TYR A 388 15.59 8.37 6.48
CA TYR A 388 14.24 7.80 6.61
C TYR A 388 14.22 6.26 6.52
N GLU A 389 15.14 5.64 5.76
CA GLU A 389 15.30 4.18 5.68
C GLU A 389 15.81 3.63 7.01
N LEU A 390 16.83 4.26 7.55
CA LEU A 390 17.40 3.94 8.87
C LEU A 390 16.37 4.12 9.99
N ASN A 391 15.59 5.21 9.96
CA ASN A 391 14.52 5.45 10.92
C ASN A 391 13.40 4.39 10.85
N GLN A 392 13.08 3.90 9.66
CA GLN A 392 12.11 2.82 9.52
C GLN A 392 12.65 1.50 10.06
N LEU A 393 13.93 1.20 9.83
CA LEU A 393 14.56 0.01 10.39
C LEU A 393 14.65 0.08 11.92
N GLN A 394 15.05 1.23 12.48
CA GLN A 394 15.05 1.41 13.92
C GLN A 394 13.64 1.22 14.52
N ARG A 395 12.62 1.78 13.86
CA ARG A 395 11.22 1.56 14.28
C ARG A 395 10.83 0.08 14.25
N LEU A 396 11.30 -0.69 13.28
CA LEU A 396 11.05 -2.13 13.23
C LEU A 396 11.77 -2.86 14.37
N ILE A 397 13.04 -2.53 14.62
CA ILE A 397 13.84 -3.09 15.73
C ILE A 397 13.11 -2.84 17.06
N ASP A 398 12.66 -1.60 17.28
CA ASP A 398 11.92 -1.23 18.50
C ASP A 398 10.56 -1.97 18.58
N TYR A 399 9.88 -2.15 17.42
CA TYR A 399 8.61 -2.87 17.36
C TYR A 399 8.75 -4.35 17.74
N LEU A 400 9.88 -4.98 17.45
CA LEU A 400 10.13 -6.38 17.84
C LEU A 400 10.30 -6.57 19.35
N ASP A 401 10.58 -5.49 20.11
CA ASP A 401 10.62 -5.48 21.57
C ASP A 401 9.26 -5.24 22.23
N VAL A 402 8.24 -4.89 21.47
CA VAL A 402 6.92 -4.62 22.03
C VAL A 402 6.40 -5.85 22.75
N VAL A 403 6.38 -5.78 24.07
CA VAL A 403 5.68 -6.76 24.92
C VAL A 403 4.19 -6.52 24.73
N LYS A 404 3.45 -7.54 24.27
CA LYS A 404 2.00 -7.45 24.21
C LYS A 404 1.47 -7.14 25.61
N THR A 405 0.78 -5.99 25.72
CA THR A 405 0.15 -5.59 26.99
C THR A 405 -0.88 -6.64 27.44
N PRO A 406 -1.26 -6.68 28.74
CA PRO A 406 -2.21 -7.65 29.28
C PRO A 406 -3.58 -7.70 28.58
N HIS A 407 -3.94 -6.71 27.77
CA HIS A 407 -5.15 -6.70 26.94
C HIS A 407 -5.06 -7.61 25.71
N ALA A 408 -3.86 -8.00 25.31
CA ALA A 408 -3.58 -9.04 24.34
C ALA A 408 -2.93 -10.23 25.09
N GLY A 409 -3.61 -10.75 26.09
CA GLY A 409 -3.06 -11.73 27.03
C GLY A 409 -2.57 -13.02 26.37
N ALA A 410 -1.98 -13.92 27.15
CA ALA A 410 -1.44 -15.20 26.70
C ALA A 410 -2.45 -16.03 25.86
N ALA A 411 -3.74 -15.91 26.16
CA ALA A 411 -4.81 -16.57 25.39
C ALA A 411 -4.92 -16.03 23.96
N GLU A 412 -4.80 -14.72 23.73
CA GLU A 412 -4.83 -14.13 22.40
C GLU A 412 -3.60 -14.51 21.59
N GLN A 413 -2.42 -14.56 22.19
CA GLN A 413 -1.20 -15.03 21.54
C GLN A 413 -1.33 -16.49 21.08
N THR A 414 -1.90 -17.35 21.93
CA THR A 414 -2.16 -18.76 21.60
C THR A 414 -3.11 -18.87 20.41
N ILE A 415 -4.18 -18.08 20.36
CA ILE A 415 -5.12 -18.05 19.24
C ILE A 415 -4.41 -17.63 17.95
N LEU A 416 -3.61 -16.58 17.98
CA LEU A 416 -2.86 -16.13 16.81
C LEU A 416 -1.89 -17.20 16.30
N GLN A 417 -1.21 -17.90 17.21
CA GLN A 417 -0.31 -18.99 16.87
C GLN A 417 -1.04 -20.21 16.30
N GLN A 418 -2.21 -20.54 16.83
CA GLN A 418 -3.07 -21.59 16.29
C GLN A 418 -3.56 -21.23 14.87
N ASP A 419 -3.99 -19.99 14.66
CA ASP A 419 -4.40 -19.51 13.33
C ASP A 419 -3.22 -19.52 12.35
N PHE A 420 -2.04 -19.13 12.79
CA PHE A 420 -0.81 -19.22 12.01
C PHE A 420 -0.55 -20.66 11.54
N LYS A 421 -0.62 -21.62 12.49
CA LYS A 421 -0.48 -23.05 12.19
C LYS A 421 -1.55 -23.55 11.22
N ALA A 422 -2.81 -23.25 11.51
CA ALA A 422 -3.93 -23.68 10.69
C ALA A 422 -3.85 -23.14 9.26
N PHE A 423 -3.47 -21.85 9.12
CA PHE A 423 -3.30 -21.21 7.82
C PHE A 423 -2.16 -21.85 7.03
N TYR A 424 -0.93 -21.87 7.56
CA TYR A 424 0.22 -22.34 6.80
C TYR A 424 0.20 -23.84 6.53
N THR A 425 -0.44 -24.65 7.37
CA THR A 425 -0.70 -26.07 7.05
C THR A 425 -1.57 -26.22 5.80
N GLN A 426 -2.64 -25.45 5.68
CA GLN A 426 -3.51 -25.47 4.50
C GLN A 426 -2.83 -24.81 3.29
N TYR A 427 -2.04 -23.77 3.54
CA TYR A 427 -1.27 -23.07 2.49
C TYR A 427 -0.28 -24.01 1.82
N ASP A 428 0.50 -24.79 2.61
CA ASP A 428 1.41 -25.81 2.11
C ASP A 428 0.68 -26.86 1.27
N GLN A 429 -0.40 -27.42 1.80
CA GLN A 429 -1.19 -28.45 1.11
C GLN A 429 -1.72 -27.98 -0.23
N ARG A 430 -2.24 -26.74 -0.28
CA ARG A 430 -2.87 -26.18 -1.49
C ARG A 430 -1.85 -25.81 -2.57
N ARG A 431 -0.62 -25.50 -2.19
CA ARG A 431 0.43 -24.95 -3.05
C ARG A 431 1.64 -25.87 -3.24
N GLY A 432 1.62 -27.04 -2.60
CA GLY A 432 2.76 -27.98 -2.67
C GLY A 432 4.04 -27.41 -2.05
N LYS A 433 3.90 -26.55 -1.02
CA LYS A 433 5.02 -25.95 -0.30
C LYS A 433 5.32 -26.72 0.99
N ASP A 434 6.48 -26.43 1.60
CA ASP A 434 6.92 -27.01 2.87
C ASP A 434 7.48 -25.92 3.78
N PHE A 435 6.70 -25.52 4.75
CA PHE A 435 7.07 -24.51 5.74
C PHE A 435 8.38 -24.85 6.46
N CYS A 436 8.50 -26.11 6.93
CA CYS A 436 9.64 -26.50 7.75
C CYS A 436 10.97 -26.54 6.98
N ASN A 437 10.92 -26.92 5.71
CA ASN A 437 12.10 -26.88 4.85
C ASN A 437 12.46 -25.46 4.43
N THR A 438 11.47 -24.61 4.19
CA THR A 438 11.70 -23.22 3.80
C THR A 438 12.19 -22.35 4.98
N PHE A 439 11.65 -22.57 6.18
CA PHE A 439 11.99 -21.81 7.38
C PHE A 439 12.55 -22.72 8.50
N PRO A 440 13.77 -23.25 8.34
CA PRO A 440 14.33 -24.20 9.30
C PRO A 440 14.46 -23.62 10.70
N THR A 441 14.74 -22.33 10.83
CA THR A 441 14.83 -21.62 12.12
C THR A 441 13.50 -21.57 12.88
N LEU A 442 12.37 -21.60 12.18
CA LEU A 442 11.03 -21.61 12.75
C LEU A 442 10.45 -23.03 12.91
N SER A 443 11.09 -24.05 12.32
CA SER A 443 10.53 -25.41 12.20
C SER A 443 10.21 -26.05 13.56
N THR A 444 11.09 -25.91 14.56
CA THR A 444 10.85 -26.47 15.89
C THR A 444 9.63 -25.83 16.57
N TRP A 445 9.55 -24.51 16.54
CA TRP A 445 8.40 -23.78 17.06
C TRP A 445 7.12 -24.15 16.32
N TYR A 446 7.14 -24.11 14.98
CA TYR A 446 5.99 -24.41 14.15
C TYR A 446 5.44 -25.82 14.38
N LYS A 447 6.31 -26.83 14.59
CA LYS A 447 5.89 -28.20 14.91
C LYS A 447 5.26 -28.33 16.30
N ALA A 448 5.62 -27.44 17.22
CA ALA A 448 5.11 -27.46 18.58
C ALA A 448 3.72 -26.77 18.71
N LEU A 449 3.28 -25.98 17.72
CA LEU A 449 1.93 -25.43 17.60
C LEU A 449 0.93 -26.55 17.22
#